data_9b9804eae8ed271644583d022f272318
#
_entry.id   9b9804eae8ed271644583d022f272318
#
_cell.length_a   1.000
_cell.length_b   1.000
_cell.length_c   1.000
_cell.angle_alpha   90.00
_cell.angle_beta   90.00
_cell.angle_gamma   90.00
#
_symmetry.space_group_name_H-M   'P 1'
#
loop_
_entity.id
_entity.type
_entity.pdbx_description
1 polymer ?
#
loop_
_entity_poly.entity_id
_entity_poly.type
_entity_poly.pdbx_seq_one_letter_code
_entity_poly.pdbx_strand_id
1 'polypeptide(L)'
;TEIIKAMAKLQSQSTTNPSSISQAAAVEALNGTQDFIKTRSESFKERRDFVVKYLNNIKGLSCLKPNGAFYVFPNCQQLLGTKTKLKTDKDFVEKLLEESLVAAVQGSAFGLEGYFRISYATSMDNLKKALDRISNFCKSLS
;
A
#
# COMPACT_ATOMS: atom_id res chain seq x y z
N THR A 1 -36.28 -3.99 -4.56
CA THR A 1 -36.77 -2.78 -5.31
C THR A 1 -37.02 -1.62 -4.36
N GLU A 2 -37.61 -1.82 -3.18
CA GLU A 2 -37.88 -0.77 -2.18
C GLU A 2 -36.59 -0.21 -1.55
N ILE A 3 -35.64 -1.09 -1.21
CA ILE A 3 -34.34 -0.70 -0.72
C ILE A 3 -33.60 0.21 -1.71
N ILE A 4 -33.62 -0.14 -3.00
CA ILE A 4 -32.98 0.68 -4.05
C ILE A 4 -33.65 2.06 -4.15
N LYS A 5 -34.99 2.13 -4.04
CA LYS A 5 -35.69 3.42 -4.02
C LYS A 5 -35.35 4.26 -2.80
N ALA A 6 -35.21 3.64 -1.61
CA ALA A 6 -34.83 4.31 -0.40
C ALA A 6 -33.37 4.83 -0.50
N MET A 7 -32.43 4.04 -1.02
CA MET A 7 -31.05 4.45 -1.27
C MET A 7 -30.98 5.62 -2.26
N ALA A 8 -31.71 5.55 -3.37
CA ALA A 8 -31.76 6.64 -4.35
C ALA A 8 -32.31 7.92 -3.74
N LYS A 9 -33.33 7.84 -2.87
CA LYS A 9 -33.86 9.00 -2.16
C LYS A 9 -32.84 9.64 -1.21
N LEU A 10 -32.12 8.83 -0.42
CA LEU A 10 -31.06 9.32 0.45
C LEU A 10 -29.91 9.97 -0.35
N GLN A 11 -29.47 9.29 -1.40
CA GLN A 11 -28.40 9.79 -2.26
C GLN A 11 -28.77 11.12 -2.93
N SER A 12 -30.02 11.27 -3.39
CA SER A 12 -30.48 12.51 -4.02
C SER A 12 -30.51 13.73 -3.07
N GLN A 13 -30.53 13.49 -1.75
CA GLN A 13 -30.48 14.55 -0.73
C GLN A 13 -29.05 14.83 -0.21
N SER A 14 -28.14 13.86 -0.37
CA SER A 14 -26.78 13.94 0.21
C SER A 14 -25.71 14.20 -0.84
N THR A 15 -25.86 13.61 -2.02
CA THR A 15 -24.91 13.74 -3.14
C THR A 15 -25.68 14.07 -4.41
N THR A 16 -25.02 14.83 -5.27
CA THR A 16 -25.53 15.14 -6.60
C THR A 16 -24.74 14.36 -7.66
N ASN A 17 -24.97 14.67 -8.93
CA ASN A 17 -24.21 14.09 -10.02
C ASN A 17 -22.70 14.48 -9.91
N PRO A 18 -21.78 13.67 -10.48
CA PRO A 18 -20.40 14.09 -10.65
C PRO A 18 -20.29 15.41 -11.41
N SER A 19 -19.26 16.20 -11.11
CA SER A 19 -18.98 17.45 -11.83
C SER A 19 -18.93 17.21 -13.35
N SER A 20 -19.47 18.12 -14.14
CA SER A 20 -19.43 18.02 -15.60
C SER A 20 -18.01 17.99 -16.17
N ILE A 21 -17.07 18.70 -15.52
CA ILE A 21 -15.64 18.64 -15.88
C ILE A 21 -15.09 17.23 -15.66
N SER A 22 -15.42 16.59 -14.53
CA SER A 22 -15.02 15.21 -14.23
C SER A 22 -15.64 14.21 -15.21
N GLN A 23 -16.88 14.43 -15.62
CA GLN A 23 -17.55 13.60 -16.62
C GLN A 23 -16.88 13.69 -18.00
N ALA A 24 -16.54 14.91 -18.44
CA ALA A 24 -15.83 15.13 -19.68
C ALA A 24 -14.44 14.47 -19.65
N ALA A 25 -13.69 14.61 -18.56
CA ALA A 25 -12.42 13.94 -18.36
C ALA A 25 -12.55 12.40 -18.35
N ALA A 26 -13.62 11.85 -17.76
CA ALA A 26 -13.87 10.42 -17.77
C ALA A 26 -14.18 9.88 -19.19
N VAL A 27 -14.94 10.63 -19.98
CA VAL A 27 -15.21 10.30 -21.39
C VAL A 27 -13.91 10.20 -22.18
N GLU A 28 -13.04 11.20 -22.06
CA GLU A 28 -11.72 11.19 -22.72
C GLU A 28 -10.83 10.06 -22.19
N ALA A 29 -10.82 9.83 -20.89
CA ALA A 29 -10.03 8.74 -20.29
C ALA A 29 -10.46 7.34 -20.74
N LEU A 30 -11.74 7.14 -21.06
CA LEU A 30 -12.28 5.86 -21.53
C LEU A 30 -12.18 5.67 -23.04
N ASN A 31 -12.32 6.73 -23.83
CA ASN A 31 -12.37 6.66 -25.28
C ASN A 31 -11.08 7.10 -25.98
N GLY A 32 -10.22 7.83 -25.27
CA GLY A 32 -8.92 8.26 -25.78
C GLY A 32 -7.89 7.13 -25.88
N THR A 33 -6.67 7.48 -26.24
CA THR A 33 -5.60 6.49 -26.38
C THR A 33 -5.25 5.82 -25.06
N GLN A 34 -5.06 4.50 -25.08
CA GLN A 34 -4.70 3.66 -23.95
C GLN A 34 -3.24 3.18 -24.01
N ASP A 35 -2.44 3.66 -24.94
CA ASP A 35 -1.07 3.18 -25.23
C ASP A 35 -0.14 3.28 -24.01
N PHE A 36 -0.36 4.29 -23.17
CA PHE A 36 0.43 4.50 -21.94
C PHE A 36 0.23 3.42 -20.88
N ILE A 37 -0.89 2.69 -20.90
CA ILE A 37 -1.25 1.69 -19.86
C ILE A 37 -0.22 0.58 -19.82
N LYS A 38 0.17 0.06 -20.99
CA LYS A 38 1.14 -1.04 -21.09
C LYS A 38 2.47 -0.66 -20.45
N THR A 39 3.04 0.45 -20.86
CA THR A 39 4.34 0.95 -20.35
C THR A 39 4.29 1.21 -18.85
N ARG A 40 3.21 1.82 -18.37
CA ARG A 40 3.02 2.03 -16.91
C ARG A 40 2.89 0.73 -16.16
N SER A 41 2.11 -0.23 -16.66
CA SER A 41 1.94 -1.54 -16.04
C SER A 41 3.27 -2.30 -15.92
N GLU A 42 4.11 -2.26 -16.96
CA GLU A 42 5.45 -2.85 -16.97
C GLU A 42 6.34 -2.21 -15.89
N SER A 43 6.35 -0.88 -15.79
CA SER A 43 7.10 -0.15 -14.76
C SER A 43 6.62 -0.50 -13.33
N PHE A 44 5.31 -0.62 -13.12
CA PHE A 44 4.77 -1.04 -11.82
C PHE A 44 5.11 -2.50 -11.48
N LYS A 45 5.11 -3.38 -12.47
CA LYS A 45 5.53 -4.78 -12.33
C LYS A 45 6.99 -4.88 -11.89
N GLU A 46 7.89 -4.11 -12.51
CA GLU A 46 9.30 -4.06 -12.15
C GLU A 46 9.49 -3.60 -10.69
N ARG A 47 8.84 -2.50 -10.29
CA ARG A 47 8.89 -1.99 -8.91
C ARG A 47 8.34 -3.01 -7.92
N ARG A 48 7.21 -3.64 -8.20
CA ARG A 48 6.62 -4.70 -7.38
C ARG A 48 7.61 -5.85 -7.17
N ASP A 49 8.15 -6.36 -8.26
CA ASP A 49 9.03 -7.53 -8.23
C ASP A 49 10.33 -7.22 -7.47
N PHE A 50 10.86 -6.02 -7.63
CA PHE A 50 12.00 -5.52 -6.86
C PHE A 50 11.67 -5.43 -5.35
N VAL A 51 10.57 -4.78 -4.97
CA VAL A 51 10.17 -4.60 -3.57
C VAL A 51 9.91 -5.94 -2.89
N VAL A 52 9.17 -6.85 -3.52
CA VAL A 52 8.87 -8.18 -2.96
C VAL A 52 10.16 -8.98 -2.75
N LYS A 53 11.04 -9.01 -3.74
CA LYS A 53 12.34 -9.69 -3.64
C LYS A 53 13.19 -9.12 -2.50
N TYR A 54 13.24 -7.79 -2.38
CA TYR A 54 14.04 -7.14 -1.34
C TYR A 54 13.51 -7.44 0.06
N LEU A 55 12.19 -7.29 0.27
CA LEU A 55 11.54 -7.57 1.56
C LEU A 55 11.75 -9.02 2.02
N ASN A 56 11.65 -9.98 1.11
CA ASN A 56 11.86 -11.40 1.44
C ASN A 56 13.32 -11.74 1.78
N ASN A 57 14.27 -10.86 1.51
CA ASN A 57 15.67 -11.01 1.94
C ASN A 57 15.94 -10.39 3.32
N ILE A 58 14.96 -9.70 3.93
CA ILE A 58 15.08 -9.13 5.27
C ILE A 58 14.64 -10.18 6.29
N LYS A 59 15.54 -10.56 7.20
CA LYS A 59 15.23 -11.52 8.27
C LYS A 59 14.07 -11.02 9.13
N GLY A 60 13.08 -11.85 9.33
CA GLY A 60 11.87 -11.55 10.11
C GLY A 60 10.72 -10.96 9.29
N LEU A 61 10.92 -10.67 8.01
CA LEU A 61 9.86 -10.27 7.10
C LEU A 61 9.55 -11.38 6.09
N SER A 62 8.31 -11.42 5.65
CA SER A 62 7.89 -12.19 4.47
C SER A 62 6.80 -11.43 3.71
N CYS A 63 6.84 -11.49 2.40
CA CYS A 63 5.92 -10.74 1.56
C CYS A 63 5.45 -11.60 0.38
N LEU A 64 4.15 -11.81 0.28
CA LEU A 64 3.53 -12.42 -0.90
C LEU A 64 3.53 -11.44 -2.06
N LYS A 65 3.74 -11.96 -3.27
CA LYS A 65 3.68 -11.18 -4.49
C LYS A 65 2.23 -10.88 -4.84
N PRO A 66 1.77 -9.62 -4.84
CA PRO A 66 0.42 -9.28 -5.22
C PRO A 66 0.23 -9.38 -6.74
N ASN A 67 -0.97 -9.76 -7.17
CA ASN A 67 -1.32 -9.84 -8.59
C ASN A 67 -1.72 -8.48 -9.18
N GLY A 68 -2.03 -7.49 -8.35
CA GLY A 68 -2.46 -6.17 -8.80
C GLY A 68 -2.24 -5.09 -7.74
N ALA A 69 -2.87 -3.95 -7.94
CA ALA A 69 -2.70 -2.72 -7.14
C ALA A 69 -1.25 -2.19 -7.18
N PHE A 70 -0.94 -1.29 -6.28
CA PHE A 70 0.39 -0.69 -6.11
C PHE A 70 0.88 -0.73 -4.65
N TYR A 71 0.39 -1.74 -3.90
CA TYR A 71 0.76 -2.00 -2.52
C TYR A 71 1.33 -3.40 -2.37
N VAL A 72 2.26 -3.55 -1.42
CA VAL A 72 2.62 -4.84 -0.83
C VAL A 72 2.20 -4.87 0.63
N PHE A 73 1.99 -6.08 1.17
CA PHE A 73 1.50 -6.31 2.52
C PHE A 73 2.41 -7.31 3.26
N PRO A 74 3.61 -6.86 3.69
CA PRO A 74 4.58 -7.71 4.35
C PRO A 74 4.12 -8.15 5.74
N ASN A 75 4.42 -9.39 6.09
CA ASN A 75 4.30 -9.94 7.43
C ASN A 75 5.53 -9.54 8.26
N CYS A 76 5.32 -9.01 9.47
CA CYS A 76 6.36 -8.65 10.44
C CYS A 76 6.20 -9.35 11.79
N GLN A 77 5.36 -10.38 11.90
CA GLN A 77 5.06 -11.07 13.16
C GLN A 77 6.31 -11.57 13.88
N GLN A 78 7.32 -12.04 13.14
CA GLN A 78 8.56 -12.53 13.72
C GLN A 78 9.41 -11.43 14.41
N LEU A 79 9.15 -10.17 14.08
CA LEU A 79 9.81 -9.00 14.68
C LEU A 79 9.02 -8.41 15.84
N LEU A 80 7.84 -8.96 16.16
CA LEU A 80 7.04 -8.54 17.27
C LEU A 80 7.33 -9.42 18.49
N GLY A 81 7.23 -8.85 19.70
CA GLY A 81 7.37 -9.58 20.95
C GLY A 81 8.21 -8.87 22.02
N THR A 82 8.44 -9.57 23.12
CA THR A 82 9.10 -9.00 24.30
C THR A 82 10.56 -8.60 24.07
N LYS A 83 11.28 -9.31 23.19
CA LYS A 83 12.69 -9.02 22.87
C LYS A 83 12.86 -7.70 22.16
N THR A 84 11.98 -7.40 21.23
CA THR A 84 12.02 -6.17 20.41
C THR A 84 11.31 -4.99 21.07
N LYS A 85 10.55 -5.22 22.15
CA LYS A 85 9.63 -4.27 22.80
C LYS A 85 8.49 -3.77 21.89
N LEU A 86 8.33 -4.36 20.71
CA LEU A 86 7.23 -4.08 19.80
C LEU A 86 6.16 -5.14 20.00
N LYS A 87 5.00 -4.75 20.50
CA LYS A 87 3.91 -5.69 20.81
C LYS A 87 2.97 -5.90 19.62
N THR A 88 2.80 -4.87 18.82
CA THR A 88 1.82 -4.81 17.73
C THR A 88 2.44 -4.32 16.43
N ASP A 89 1.77 -4.56 15.32
CA ASP A 89 2.10 -3.98 14.02
C ASP A 89 1.99 -2.45 14.02
N LYS A 90 1.15 -1.88 14.89
CA LYS A 90 1.10 -0.44 15.12
C LYS A 90 2.41 0.07 15.72
N ASP A 91 2.91 -0.57 16.79
CA ASP A 91 4.20 -0.20 17.40
C ASP A 91 5.33 -0.28 16.37
N PHE A 92 5.29 -1.31 15.49
CA PHE A 92 6.28 -1.50 14.43
C PHE A 92 6.29 -0.32 13.45
N VAL A 93 5.13 0.10 12.91
CA VAL A 93 5.07 1.19 11.92
C VAL A 93 5.33 2.56 12.52
N GLU A 94 4.91 2.80 13.77
CA GLU A 94 5.21 4.05 14.48
C GLU A 94 6.72 4.19 14.70
N LYS A 95 7.38 3.15 15.19
CA LYS A 95 8.81 3.16 15.42
C LYS A 95 9.62 3.20 14.11
N LEU A 96 9.16 2.51 13.07
CA LEU A 96 9.74 2.59 11.73
C LEU A 96 9.71 4.03 11.19
N LEU A 97 8.61 4.76 11.44
CA LEU A 97 8.50 6.16 11.04
C LEU A 97 9.44 7.05 11.85
N GLU A 98 9.47 6.90 13.17
CA GLU A 98 10.27 7.73 14.08
C GLU A 98 11.78 7.55 13.86
N GLU A 99 12.26 6.30 13.76
CA GLU A 99 13.68 5.99 13.71
C GLU A 99 14.25 5.95 12.28
N SER A 100 13.41 5.61 11.30
CA SER A 100 13.89 5.37 9.92
C SER A 100 13.25 6.28 8.88
N LEU A 101 12.29 7.13 9.26
CA LEU A 101 11.60 8.05 8.38
C LEU A 101 10.95 7.33 7.17
N VAL A 102 10.37 6.16 7.43
CA VAL A 102 9.59 5.39 6.45
C VAL A 102 8.15 5.30 6.92
N ALA A 103 7.25 5.92 6.18
CA ALA A 103 5.82 5.87 6.44
C ALA A 103 5.22 4.55 5.91
N ALA A 104 4.53 3.83 6.79
CA ALA A 104 3.79 2.62 6.48
C ALA A 104 2.45 2.62 7.22
N VAL A 105 1.55 1.72 6.88
CA VAL A 105 0.25 1.62 7.56
C VAL A 105 0.17 0.23 8.19
N GLN A 106 -0.20 0.18 9.48
CA GLN A 106 -0.37 -1.08 10.20
C GLN A 106 -1.44 -1.95 9.55
N GLY A 107 -1.21 -3.27 9.56
CA GLY A 107 -2.11 -4.24 8.97
C GLY A 107 -3.43 -4.37 9.75
N SER A 108 -3.40 -4.15 11.07
CA SER A 108 -4.58 -4.13 11.93
C SER A 108 -5.63 -3.11 11.46
N ALA A 109 -5.23 -1.99 10.82
CA ALA A 109 -6.16 -1.05 10.19
C ALA A 109 -6.94 -1.65 9.01
N PHE A 110 -6.51 -2.80 8.51
CA PHE A 110 -7.15 -3.56 7.42
C PHE A 110 -7.66 -4.93 7.91
N GLY A 111 -7.72 -5.14 9.23
CA GLY A 111 -8.18 -6.39 9.83
C GLY A 111 -7.17 -7.54 9.81
N LEU A 112 -5.87 -7.28 9.60
CA LEU A 112 -4.81 -8.30 9.56
C LEU A 112 -3.61 -7.86 10.42
N GLU A 113 -3.61 -8.29 11.68
CA GLU A 113 -2.55 -8.01 12.64
C GLU A 113 -1.22 -8.68 12.27
N GLY A 114 -0.11 -8.07 12.67
CA GLY A 114 1.24 -8.58 12.40
C GLY A 114 1.73 -8.33 10.97
N TYR A 115 1.06 -7.45 10.25
CA TYR A 115 1.40 -7.02 8.89
C TYR A 115 1.53 -5.51 8.81
N PHE A 116 2.10 -5.02 7.71
CA PHE A 116 2.08 -3.61 7.37
C PHE A 116 1.97 -3.41 5.87
N ARG A 117 1.41 -2.28 5.46
CA ARG A 117 1.22 -1.93 4.06
C ARG A 117 2.19 -0.83 3.63
N ILE A 118 2.88 -1.05 2.52
CA ILE A 118 3.66 -0.01 1.83
C ILE A 118 3.25 0.10 0.37
N SER A 119 3.30 1.32 -0.16
CA SER A 119 3.05 1.61 -1.57
C SER A 119 4.36 1.53 -2.36
N TYR A 120 4.31 0.97 -3.58
CA TYR A 120 5.41 1.07 -4.53
C TYR A 120 5.13 2.05 -5.68
N ALA A 121 4.12 2.92 -5.51
CA ALA A 121 3.80 3.99 -6.46
C ALA A 121 4.71 5.22 -6.28
N THR A 122 6.02 5.00 -6.33
CA THR A 122 7.05 6.06 -6.23
C THR A 122 8.25 5.70 -7.12
N SER A 123 9.28 6.54 -7.17
CA SER A 123 10.47 6.27 -7.97
C SER A 123 11.25 5.06 -7.44
N MET A 124 11.99 4.37 -8.33
CA MET A 124 12.84 3.25 -7.94
C MET A 124 13.90 3.66 -6.91
N ASP A 125 14.43 4.88 -6.99
CA ASP A 125 15.42 5.39 -6.03
C ASP A 125 14.82 5.59 -4.63
N ASN A 126 13.59 6.09 -4.56
CA ASN A 126 12.89 6.20 -3.28
C ASN A 126 12.59 4.82 -2.70
N LEU A 127 12.22 3.84 -3.53
CA LEU A 127 11.99 2.46 -3.08
C LEU A 127 13.28 1.85 -2.52
N LYS A 128 14.41 1.98 -3.21
CA LYS A 128 15.71 1.51 -2.72
C LYS A 128 16.03 2.11 -1.36
N LYS A 129 15.98 3.45 -1.24
CA LYS A 129 16.24 4.15 0.03
C LYS A 129 15.30 3.69 1.16
N ALA A 130 14.00 3.54 0.88
CA ALA A 130 13.05 3.09 1.88
C ALA A 130 13.31 1.65 2.33
N LEU A 131 13.59 0.75 1.39
CA LEU A 131 13.89 -0.66 1.69
C LEU A 131 15.20 -0.84 2.46
N ASP A 132 16.25 -0.05 2.15
CA ASP A 132 17.49 -0.02 2.92
C ASP A 132 17.24 0.42 4.37
N ARG A 133 16.42 1.45 4.57
CA ARG A 133 16.01 1.92 5.90
C ARG A 133 15.21 0.87 6.66
N ILE A 134 14.24 0.21 6.01
CA ILE A 134 13.49 -0.90 6.60
C ILE A 134 14.45 -2.03 7.00
N SER A 135 15.39 -2.40 6.13
CA SER A 135 16.37 -3.45 6.41
C SER A 135 17.22 -3.11 7.64
N ASN A 136 17.72 -1.89 7.73
CA ASN A 136 18.53 -1.44 8.86
C ASN A 136 17.72 -1.41 10.16
N PHE A 137 16.49 -0.93 10.09
CA PHE A 137 15.56 -0.95 11.23
C PHE A 137 15.28 -2.39 11.71
N CYS A 138 14.99 -3.32 10.81
CA CYS A 138 14.76 -4.71 11.20
C CYS A 138 16.01 -5.36 11.84
N LYS A 139 17.22 -5.01 11.36
CA LYS A 139 18.49 -5.47 11.97
C LYS A 139 18.68 -4.92 13.37
N SER A 140 18.29 -3.69 13.65
CA SER A 140 18.41 -3.09 15.00
C SER A 140 17.47 -3.72 16.02
N LEU A 141 16.44 -4.44 15.59
CA LEU A 141 15.49 -5.15 16.43
C LEU A 141 15.95 -6.57 16.82
N SER A 142 17.00 -7.09 16.19
CA SER A 142 17.46 -8.51 16.32
C SER A 142 18.43 -8.73 17.44
#